data_a74bbdda772b7034ff352ad09f8a8bff
#
_entry.id   a74bbdda772b7034ff352ad09f8a8bff
#
_cell.length_a   1.000
_cell.length_b   1.000
_cell.length_c   1.000
_cell.angle_alpha   90.00
_cell.angle_beta   90.00
_cell.angle_gamma   90.00
#
_symmetry.space_group_name_H-M   'P 1'
#
loop_
_entity.id
_entity.type
_entity.pdbx_description
1 polymer ?
#
loop_
_entity_poly.entity_id
_entity_poly.type
_entity_poly.pdbx_seq_one_letter_code
_entity_poly.pdbx_strand_id
1 'polypeptide(L)'
;DIAIDFCEDVPPLPPAAVDRIVQLMQAAGLTAKVSSIHVNGWFGDYDKLSTTSRMLAEEFGVDLDRPGERERWLFVGDSPNDAPMFGRFPNAVGVANVADHADRIATLPAWVTPSRCGAGFVEVAQALLAARP
;
A
#
# COMPACT_ATOMS: atom_id res chain seq x y z
N ASP A 1 -1.16 -16.22 -7.43
CA ASP A 1 -0.34 -15.31 -6.61
C ASP A 1 0.57 -16.11 -5.70
N ILE A 2 1.73 -15.56 -5.37
CA ILE A 2 2.69 -16.10 -4.41
C ILE A 2 3.21 -14.95 -3.53
N ALA A 3 3.41 -15.23 -2.24
CA ALA A 3 4.06 -14.32 -1.31
C ALA A 3 5.25 -15.06 -0.67
N ILE A 4 6.42 -14.47 -0.75
CA ILE A 4 7.64 -14.98 -0.12
C ILE A 4 7.92 -14.12 1.10
N ASP A 5 7.79 -14.70 2.28
CA ASP A 5 8.17 -14.08 3.54
C ASP A 5 9.69 -13.86 3.60
N PHE A 6 10.10 -12.65 4.00
CA PHE A 6 11.51 -12.33 4.16
C PHE A 6 11.87 -11.75 5.53
N CYS A 7 10.90 -11.50 6.42
CA CYS A 7 11.18 -10.97 7.76
C CYS A 7 10.00 -11.03 8.76
N GLU A 8 8.92 -11.76 8.49
CA GLU A 8 7.80 -11.92 9.43
C GLU A 8 8.03 -13.12 10.34
N ASP A 9 7.96 -14.33 9.78
CA ASP A 9 8.13 -15.60 10.51
C ASP A 9 9.51 -16.23 10.32
N VAL A 10 10.40 -15.55 9.58
CA VAL A 10 11.76 -15.98 9.29
C VAL A 10 12.77 -14.92 9.71
N PRO A 11 14.04 -15.28 9.98
CA PRO A 11 15.09 -14.29 10.15
C PRO A 11 15.17 -13.35 8.97
N PRO A 12 15.29 -12.01 9.19
CA PRO A 12 15.29 -11.03 8.10
C PRO A 12 16.36 -11.33 7.03
N LEU A 13 15.93 -11.42 5.79
CA LEU A 13 16.84 -11.57 4.67
C LEU A 13 17.55 -10.23 4.36
N PRO A 14 18.82 -10.28 3.94
CA PRO A 14 19.51 -9.08 3.49
C PRO A 14 18.87 -8.52 2.21
N PRO A 15 18.93 -7.18 1.98
CA PRO A 15 18.31 -6.53 0.83
C PRO A 15 18.64 -7.19 -0.52
N ALA A 16 19.87 -7.62 -0.72
CA ALA A 16 20.30 -8.28 -1.96
C ALA A 16 19.57 -9.63 -2.20
N ALA A 17 19.17 -10.35 -1.13
CA ALA A 17 18.39 -11.57 -1.26
C ALA A 17 16.93 -11.24 -1.63
N VAL A 18 16.36 -10.19 -1.06
CA VAL A 18 15.02 -9.68 -1.41
C VAL A 18 14.99 -9.26 -2.87
N ASP A 19 15.98 -8.50 -3.33
CA ASP A 19 16.11 -8.09 -4.74
C ASP A 19 16.25 -9.31 -5.67
N ARG A 20 16.97 -10.33 -5.23
CA ARG A 20 17.11 -11.58 -5.99
C ARG A 20 15.78 -12.32 -6.13
N ILE A 21 14.94 -12.35 -5.09
CA ILE A 21 13.58 -12.92 -5.17
C ILE A 21 12.75 -12.18 -6.21
N VAL A 22 12.76 -10.84 -6.18
CA VAL A 22 12.08 -10.01 -7.17
C VAL A 22 12.53 -10.35 -8.60
N GLN A 23 13.84 -10.42 -8.84
CA GLN A 23 14.40 -10.76 -10.15
C GLN A 23 13.97 -12.14 -10.64
N LEU A 24 13.95 -13.14 -9.75
CA LEU A 24 13.51 -14.51 -10.10
C LEU A 24 12.03 -14.55 -10.47
N MET A 25 11.17 -13.85 -9.72
CA MET A 25 9.75 -13.72 -10.04
C MET A 25 9.53 -13.03 -11.40
N GLN A 26 10.23 -11.91 -11.64
CA GLN A 26 10.14 -11.19 -12.91
C GLN A 26 10.64 -12.03 -14.09
N ALA A 27 11.75 -12.76 -13.92
CA ALA A 27 12.26 -13.67 -14.95
C ALA A 27 11.30 -14.81 -15.27
N ALA A 28 10.45 -15.20 -14.31
CA ALA A 28 9.37 -16.17 -14.50
C ALA A 28 8.08 -15.55 -15.07
N GLY A 29 8.08 -14.26 -15.42
CA GLY A 29 6.95 -13.55 -16.01
C GLY A 29 5.94 -13.02 -15.01
N LEU A 30 6.26 -12.98 -13.71
CA LEU A 30 5.39 -12.38 -12.71
C LEU A 30 5.62 -10.85 -12.60
N THR A 31 4.56 -10.13 -12.30
CA THR A 31 4.69 -8.82 -11.64
C THR A 31 5.10 -9.06 -10.20
N ALA A 32 6.15 -8.37 -9.72
CA ALA A 32 6.65 -8.56 -8.36
C ALA A 32 6.72 -7.22 -7.63
N LYS A 33 6.22 -7.19 -6.38
CA LYS A 33 6.23 -6.01 -5.49
C LYS A 33 6.68 -6.41 -4.10
N VAL A 34 7.53 -5.58 -3.50
CA VAL A 34 7.97 -5.74 -2.11
C VAL A 34 7.00 -5.01 -1.20
N SER A 35 6.49 -5.68 -0.18
CA SER A 35 5.74 -5.10 0.94
C SER A 35 6.65 -4.93 2.15
N SER A 36 6.07 -4.67 3.34
CA SER A 36 6.84 -4.55 4.58
C SER A 36 7.51 -5.86 5.01
N ILE A 37 6.93 -7.02 4.66
CA ILE A 37 7.34 -8.35 5.13
C ILE A 37 7.45 -9.40 4.03
N HIS A 38 6.82 -9.19 2.86
CA HIS A 38 6.77 -10.15 1.77
C HIS A 38 7.24 -9.57 0.43
N VAL A 39 7.79 -10.43 -0.42
CA VAL A 39 7.82 -10.20 -1.86
C VAL A 39 6.59 -10.88 -2.47
N ASN A 40 5.68 -10.09 -3.00
CA ASN A 40 4.45 -10.58 -3.63
C ASN A 40 4.63 -10.66 -5.13
N GLY A 41 4.23 -11.79 -5.75
CA GLY A 41 4.28 -12.01 -7.18
C GLY A 41 2.96 -12.54 -7.72
N TRP A 42 2.57 -12.07 -8.92
CA TRP A 42 1.35 -12.49 -9.59
C TRP A 42 1.48 -12.39 -11.11
N PHE A 43 0.62 -13.10 -11.81
CA PHE A 43 0.48 -12.96 -13.25
C PHE A 43 -0.66 -12.00 -13.58
N GLY A 44 -0.45 -11.15 -14.56
CA GLY A 44 -1.43 -10.17 -15.03
C GLY A 44 -1.02 -8.74 -14.77
N ASP A 45 -1.71 -7.84 -15.47
CA ASP A 45 -1.47 -6.38 -15.40
C ASP A 45 -2.53 -5.74 -14.48
N TYR A 46 -2.37 -5.93 -13.19
CA TYR A 46 -3.17 -5.30 -12.16
C TYR A 46 -2.32 -4.99 -10.92
N ASP A 47 -2.76 -4.04 -10.15
CA ASP A 47 -2.15 -3.66 -8.88
C ASP A 47 -3.23 -3.28 -7.85
N LYS A 48 -2.80 -2.82 -6.67
CA LYS A 48 -3.70 -2.38 -5.60
C LYS A 48 -4.63 -1.26 -6.09
N LEU A 49 -4.11 -0.30 -6.84
CA LEU A 49 -4.89 0.85 -7.30
C LEU A 49 -5.91 0.47 -8.37
N SER A 50 -5.48 -0.24 -9.42
CA SER A 50 -6.37 -0.64 -10.51
C SER A 50 -7.48 -1.57 -10.01
N THR A 51 -7.14 -2.51 -9.12
CA THR A 51 -8.12 -3.41 -8.50
C THR A 51 -9.09 -2.65 -7.58
N THR A 52 -8.60 -1.71 -6.76
CA THR A 52 -9.46 -0.87 -5.92
C THR A 52 -10.40 -0.01 -6.77
N SER A 53 -9.89 0.64 -7.82
CA SER A 53 -10.72 1.46 -8.72
C SER A 53 -11.82 0.63 -9.37
N ARG A 54 -11.46 -0.57 -9.84
CA ARG A 54 -12.42 -1.49 -10.45
C ARG A 54 -13.49 -1.96 -9.44
N MET A 55 -13.09 -2.38 -8.24
CA MET A 55 -14.01 -2.78 -7.18
C MET A 55 -14.98 -1.66 -6.81
N LEU A 56 -14.47 -0.43 -6.65
CA LEU A 56 -15.31 0.72 -6.34
C LEU A 56 -16.32 1.01 -7.45
N ALA A 57 -15.92 0.87 -8.72
CA ALA A 57 -16.82 1.05 -9.85
C ALA A 57 -17.88 -0.06 -9.95
N GLU A 58 -17.47 -1.32 -9.89
CA GLU A 58 -18.34 -2.47 -10.13
C GLU A 58 -19.30 -2.74 -8.97
N GLU A 59 -18.82 -2.63 -7.71
CA GLU A 59 -19.58 -3.02 -6.52
C GLU A 59 -20.29 -1.83 -5.86
N PHE A 60 -19.76 -0.61 -6.00
CA PHE A 60 -20.26 0.57 -5.31
C PHE A 60 -20.74 1.69 -6.25
N GLY A 61 -20.56 1.53 -7.56
CA GLY A 61 -20.96 2.54 -8.55
C GLY A 61 -20.13 3.84 -8.45
N VAL A 62 -18.92 3.77 -7.89
CA VAL A 62 -18.04 4.91 -7.65
C VAL A 62 -17.02 5.04 -8.78
N ASP A 63 -17.02 6.20 -9.44
CA ASP A 63 -16.02 6.57 -10.43
C ASP A 63 -15.00 7.54 -9.83
N LEU A 64 -13.81 7.03 -9.51
CA LEU A 64 -12.72 7.84 -8.93
C LEU A 64 -12.16 8.91 -9.87
N ASP A 65 -12.53 8.93 -11.15
CA ASP A 65 -12.14 9.97 -12.11
C ASP A 65 -13.14 11.13 -12.13
N ARG A 66 -14.30 10.98 -11.51
CA ARG A 66 -15.25 12.08 -11.35
C ARG A 66 -14.64 13.18 -10.46
N PRO A 67 -14.71 14.46 -10.87
CA PRO A 67 -14.23 15.57 -10.05
C PRO A 67 -14.82 15.56 -8.64
N GLY A 68 -13.98 15.71 -7.61
CA GLY A 68 -14.38 15.73 -6.22
C GLY A 68 -14.62 14.35 -5.59
N GLU A 69 -14.54 13.27 -6.36
CA GLU A 69 -14.82 11.94 -5.80
C GLU A 69 -13.67 11.42 -4.94
N ARG A 70 -12.41 11.62 -5.36
CA ARG A 70 -11.24 11.14 -4.61
C ARG A 70 -11.07 11.78 -3.24
N GLU A 71 -11.52 13.01 -3.08
CA GLU A 71 -11.50 13.78 -1.84
C GLU A 71 -12.44 13.20 -0.76
N ARG A 72 -13.39 12.37 -1.17
CA ARG A 72 -14.33 11.70 -0.26
C ARG A 72 -13.77 10.40 0.33
N TRP A 73 -12.63 9.95 -0.17
CA TRP A 73 -12.00 8.70 0.22
C TRP A 73 -10.71 8.96 0.99
N LEU A 74 -10.49 8.14 2.00
CA LEU A 74 -9.25 8.12 2.75
C LEU A 74 -8.60 6.74 2.56
N PHE A 75 -7.31 6.75 2.25
CA PHE A 75 -6.49 5.55 2.16
C PHE A 75 -5.48 5.53 3.31
N VAL A 76 -5.29 4.37 3.94
CA VAL A 76 -4.26 4.14 4.97
C VAL A 76 -3.33 3.05 4.49
N GLY A 77 -2.02 3.30 4.53
CA GLY A 77 -0.99 2.35 4.11
C GLY A 77 0.30 2.50 4.90
N ASP A 78 1.29 1.64 4.62
CA ASP A 78 2.54 1.61 5.39
C ASP A 78 3.80 1.26 4.59
N SER A 79 3.66 0.87 3.32
CA SER A 79 4.74 0.17 2.63
C SER A 79 4.89 0.58 1.15
N PRO A 80 6.00 0.21 0.48
CA PRO A 80 6.28 0.64 -0.90
C PRO A 80 5.21 0.26 -1.92
N ASN A 81 4.49 -0.85 -1.72
CA ASN A 81 3.40 -1.24 -2.62
C ASN A 81 2.15 -0.35 -2.51
N ASP A 82 2.10 0.56 -1.52
CA ASP A 82 1.03 1.55 -1.34
C ASP A 82 1.29 2.87 -2.11
N ALA A 83 2.48 3.06 -2.67
CA ALA A 83 2.84 4.28 -3.38
C ALA A 83 1.83 4.71 -4.46
N PRO A 84 1.24 3.82 -5.29
CA PRO A 84 0.20 4.20 -6.24
C PRO A 84 -1.07 4.74 -5.58
N MET A 85 -1.43 4.20 -4.40
CA MET A 85 -2.57 4.64 -3.62
C MET A 85 -2.31 6.02 -2.99
N PHE A 86 -1.11 6.23 -2.44
CA PHE A 86 -0.69 7.53 -1.90
C PHE A 86 -0.74 8.63 -2.98
N GLY A 87 -0.33 8.31 -4.21
CA GLY A 87 -0.41 9.25 -5.33
C GLY A 87 -1.82 9.50 -5.85
N ARG A 88 -2.73 8.56 -5.65
CA ARG A 88 -4.10 8.64 -6.17
C ARG A 88 -5.05 9.38 -5.25
N PHE A 89 -4.96 9.14 -3.94
CA PHE A 89 -5.87 9.69 -2.94
C PHE A 89 -5.27 10.89 -2.24
N PRO A 90 -5.88 12.10 -2.35
CA PRO A 90 -5.38 13.28 -1.65
C PRO A 90 -5.43 13.12 -0.12
N ASN A 91 -6.35 12.29 0.39
CA ASN A 91 -6.47 11.96 1.81
C ASN A 91 -5.74 10.64 2.15
N ALA A 92 -4.50 10.50 1.68
CA ALA A 92 -3.69 9.34 2.00
C ALA A 92 -2.92 9.54 3.31
N VAL A 93 -3.01 8.57 4.21
CA VAL A 93 -2.33 8.55 5.51
C VAL A 93 -1.37 7.36 5.55
N GLY A 94 -0.12 7.60 5.91
CA GLY A 94 0.82 6.56 6.28
C GLY A 94 0.76 6.31 7.78
N VAL A 95 0.77 5.05 8.25
CA VAL A 95 1.09 4.79 9.65
C VAL A 95 2.60 4.91 9.84
N ALA A 96 3.07 5.23 11.07
CA ALA A 96 4.45 5.71 11.30
C ALA A 96 5.56 4.80 10.73
N ASN A 97 5.32 3.49 10.57
CA ASN A 97 6.31 2.60 9.95
C ASN A 97 6.53 2.85 8.44
N VAL A 98 5.72 3.68 7.79
CA VAL A 98 5.98 4.14 6.41
C VAL A 98 7.36 4.83 6.30
N ALA A 99 7.82 5.46 7.38
CA ALA A 99 9.12 6.12 7.43
C ALA A 99 10.30 5.16 7.26
N ASP A 100 10.16 3.89 7.64
CA ASP A 100 11.21 2.87 7.49
C ASP A 100 11.50 2.54 6.01
N HIS A 101 10.60 2.93 5.13
CA HIS A 101 10.64 2.61 3.70
C HIS A 101 10.56 3.87 2.82
N ALA A 102 10.70 5.06 3.40
CA ALA A 102 10.48 6.33 2.71
C ALA A 102 11.37 6.49 1.45
N ASP A 103 12.59 5.97 1.48
CA ASP A 103 13.53 5.95 0.37
C ASP A 103 13.11 5.05 -0.80
N ARG A 104 12.19 4.12 -0.55
CA ARG A 104 11.66 3.14 -1.52
C ARG A 104 10.23 3.47 -1.97
N ILE A 105 9.60 4.50 -1.40
CA ILE A 105 8.24 4.93 -1.72
C ILE A 105 8.30 6.09 -2.69
N ALA A 106 7.90 5.85 -3.94
CA ALA A 106 7.94 6.85 -5.01
C ALA A 106 7.04 8.07 -4.75
N THR A 107 5.93 7.88 -4.03
CA THR A 107 5.01 8.94 -3.64
C THR A 107 4.64 8.73 -2.19
N LEU A 108 5.00 9.67 -1.33
CA LEU A 108 4.71 9.63 0.09
C LEU A 108 3.24 10.01 0.38
N PRO A 109 2.66 9.52 1.51
CA PRO A 109 1.33 9.92 1.94
C PRO A 109 1.28 11.39 2.35
N ALA A 110 0.08 12.00 2.31
CA ALA A 110 -0.12 13.39 2.70
C ALA A 110 0.08 13.61 4.21
N TRP A 111 -0.24 12.61 5.03
CA TRP A 111 -0.09 12.63 6.48
C TRP A 111 0.52 11.33 6.99
N VAL A 112 1.16 11.42 8.16
CA VAL A 112 1.73 10.25 8.86
C VAL A 112 1.27 10.27 10.31
N THR A 113 0.80 9.12 10.80
CA THR A 113 0.39 8.98 12.21
C THR A 113 1.59 8.94 13.16
N PRO A 114 1.46 9.41 14.40
CA PRO A 114 2.48 9.25 15.44
C PRO A 114 2.82 7.80 15.75
N SER A 115 1.79 6.92 15.79
CA SER A 115 1.94 5.51 16.14
C SER A 115 2.10 4.61 14.91
N ARG A 116 2.71 3.45 15.14
CA ARG A 116 3.01 2.44 14.13
C ARG A 116 1.87 1.42 13.99
N CYS A 117 1.81 0.76 12.84
CA CYS A 117 0.95 -0.39 12.59
C CYS A 117 -0.52 -0.16 12.99
N GLY A 118 -1.13 -1.14 13.67
CA GLY A 118 -2.53 -1.06 14.08
C GLY A 118 -2.85 0.10 15.05
N ALA A 119 -1.90 0.53 15.88
CA ALA A 119 -2.09 1.70 16.74
C ALA A 119 -2.24 2.99 15.92
N GLY A 120 -1.42 3.17 14.88
CA GLY A 120 -1.56 4.30 13.95
C GLY A 120 -2.89 4.24 13.18
N PHE A 121 -3.35 3.07 12.78
CA PHE A 121 -4.67 2.93 12.16
C PHE A 121 -5.80 3.33 13.12
N VAL A 122 -5.70 2.97 14.41
CA VAL A 122 -6.68 3.39 15.43
C VAL A 122 -6.75 4.91 15.57
N GLU A 123 -5.60 5.60 15.51
CA GLU A 123 -5.57 7.08 15.53
C GLU A 123 -6.36 7.69 14.36
N VAL A 124 -6.17 7.15 13.15
CA VAL A 124 -6.93 7.58 11.97
C VAL A 124 -8.43 7.35 12.17
N ALA A 125 -8.80 6.15 12.62
CA ALA A 125 -10.21 5.80 12.87
C ALA A 125 -10.85 6.71 13.91
N GLN A 126 -10.15 7.00 15.00
CA GLN A 126 -10.64 7.91 16.05
C GLN A 126 -10.80 9.34 15.55
N ALA A 127 -9.85 9.84 14.75
CA ALA A 127 -9.96 11.17 14.15
C ALA A 127 -11.18 11.28 13.22
N LEU A 128 -11.42 10.26 12.40
CA LEU A 128 -12.59 10.22 11.51
C LEU A 128 -13.91 10.14 12.28
N LEU A 129 -13.96 9.33 13.35
CA LEU A 129 -15.16 9.21 14.18
C LEU A 129 -15.47 10.51 14.93
N ALA A 130 -14.44 11.19 15.42
CA ALA A 130 -14.58 12.49 16.10
C ALA A 130 -15.01 13.63 15.14
N ALA A 131 -14.68 13.53 13.86
CA ALA A 131 -15.04 14.51 12.84
C ALA A 131 -16.46 14.30 12.24
N ARG A 132 -17.13 13.21 12.59
CA ARG A 132 -18.53 12.99 12.17
C ARG A 132 -19.46 13.98 12.88
N PRO A 133 -20.32 14.68 12.14
CA PRO A 133 -21.33 15.56 12.71
C PRO A 133 -22.35 14.78 13.53
#